data_f7760fe0107d19ad53940dd6cc02f7ce
#
_entry.id   f7760fe0107d19ad53940dd6cc02f7ce
#
_cell.length_a   1.000
_cell.length_b   1.000
_cell.length_c   1.000
_cell.angle_alpha   90.00
_cell.angle_beta   90.00
_cell.angle_gamma   90.00
#
_symmetry.space_group_name_H-M   'P 1'
#
loop_
_entity.id
_entity.type
_entity.pdbx_description
1 polymer ?
#
loop_
_entity_poly.entity_id
_entity_poly.type
_entity_poly.pdbx_seq_one_letter_code
_entity_poly.pdbx_strand_id
1 'polypeptide(L)'
;MKRIFLLAAGLAVAFAAMTPVSVAQTTSSAKAGGGQGKALTSKTIGSHADEVIGVFVNDANSQFATCSIDETIKLWSLPDGKELRTLTGHIGQVNNISYSGDDKYLASASSDRTVRIWNTETGAQEAVLKGHTAEVIGVYFSQDNSSVVASTSFDKTIKLWDWKLGVELKTLRGHSMQTNNVAYSYDGRLLASCSDDRTLKIWSTDAPVREALMTLEGHAAPVLTVLFSFDSKLLASSDQDGVIKIWSMPTGDLIRTINAHTGMIQDLSFAEDNKTIISGSIDGTVKSWNVESGENTMTHAAGVEVWSLDVTSNGNIIMLGCADGTVRLLSDSGNERGRAPKGGK
;
A
#
# COMPACT_ATOMS: atom_id res chain seq x y z
N MET A 1 -13.60 -12.04 -21.59
CA MET A 1 -13.31 -13.14 -20.67
C MET A 1 -12.65 -12.51 -19.45
N LYS A 2 -13.42 -12.29 -18.39
CA LYS A 2 -12.89 -11.75 -17.15
C LYS A 2 -11.99 -12.82 -16.52
N ARG A 3 -10.68 -12.58 -16.52
CA ARG A 3 -9.73 -13.37 -15.75
C ARG A 3 -9.74 -12.85 -14.33
N ILE A 4 -10.38 -13.61 -13.46
CA ILE A 4 -10.34 -13.42 -12.01
C ILE A 4 -8.89 -13.58 -11.57
N PHE A 5 -8.38 -12.57 -10.86
CA PHE A 5 -7.13 -12.68 -10.11
C PHE A 5 -7.23 -13.83 -9.12
N LEU A 6 -6.65 -14.96 -9.46
CA LEU A 6 -6.25 -15.95 -8.48
C LEU A 6 -4.88 -15.49 -7.94
N LEU A 7 -4.88 -14.79 -6.82
CA LEU A 7 -3.83 -15.01 -5.83
C LEU A 7 -3.87 -16.52 -5.55
N ALA A 8 -2.79 -17.24 -5.87
CA ALA A 8 -2.75 -18.69 -5.85
C ALA A 8 -2.89 -19.22 -4.41
N ALA A 9 -4.12 -19.41 -3.98
CA ALA A 9 -4.48 -20.35 -2.92
C ALA A 9 -5.62 -21.17 -3.47
N GLY A 10 -5.35 -22.45 -3.79
CA GLY A 10 -6.35 -23.34 -4.34
C GLY A 10 -7.55 -23.49 -3.42
N LEU A 11 -8.65 -22.88 -3.80
CA LEU A 11 -10.01 -23.29 -3.46
C LEU A 11 -10.96 -22.66 -4.50
N ALA A 12 -11.54 -23.47 -5.35
CA ALA A 12 -12.61 -23.07 -6.24
C ALA A 12 -13.88 -22.86 -5.40
N VAL A 13 -14.31 -21.59 -5.26
CA VAL A 13 -15.66 -21.26 -4.75
C VAL A 13 -16.50 -20.83 -5.94
N ALA A 14 -17.55 -21.60 -6.21
CA ALA A 14 -18.52 -21.29 -7.25
C ALA A 14 -19.36 -20.06 -6.85
N PHE A 15 -19.27 -18.97 -7.61
CA PHE A 15 -20.14 -17.82 -7.46
C PHE A 15 -21.43 -18.03 -8.29
N ALA A 16 -22.56 -18.04 -7.61
CA ALA A 16 -23.87 -17.90 -8.23
C ALA A 16 -24.08 -16.43 -8.63
N ALA A 17 -24.49 -16.20 -9.87
CA ALA A 17 -24.81 -14.89 -10.41
C ALA A 17 -25.99 -14.26 -9.64
N MET A 18 -25.75 -13.14 -8.95
CA MET A 18 -26.80 -12.27 -8.43
C MET A 18 -26.95 -11.05 -9.36
N THR A 19 -28.21 -10.83 -9.76
CA THR A 19 -28.66 -9.67 -10.54
C THR A 19 -28.51 -8.37 -9.76
N PRO A 20 -28.27 -7.22 -10.42
CA PRO A 20 -28.09 -5.96 -9.71
C PRO A 20 -29.43 -5.45 -9.15
N VAL A 21 -29.48 -5.25 -7.84
CA VAL A 21 -30.58 -4.53 -7.17
C VAL A 21 -30.18 -3.06 -7.12
N SER A 22 -31.00 -2.23 -7.72
CA SER A 22 -30.95 -0.77 -7.59
C SER A 22 -31.11 -0.36 -6.12
N VAL A 23 -30.09 0.24 -5.52
CA VAL A 23 -30.18 0.77 -4.15
C VAL A 23 -30.34 2.29 -4.23
N ALA A 24 -31.53 2.73 -3.81
CA ALA A 24 -31.84 4.13 -3.56
C ALA A 24 -30.98 4.66 -2.40
N GLN A 25 -30.53 5.91 -2.53
CA GLN A 25 -29.86 6.64 -1.46
C GLN A 25 -30.74 6.73 -0.21
N THR A 26 -30.39 6.02 0.84
CA THR A 26 -30.94 6.23 2.17
C THR A 26 -29.84 6.71 3.10
N THR A 27 -29.92 7.96 3.53
CA THR A 27 -29.17 8.50 4.66
C THR A 27 -29.69 7.82 5.93
N SER A 28 -28.97 6.84 6.45
CA SER A 28 -29.24 6.27 7.78
C SER A 28 -28.19 6.78 8.77
N SER A 29 -28.61 7.66 9.67
CA SER A 29 -27.86 8.03 10.86
C SER A 29 -27.94 6.87 11.88
N ALA A 30 -26.88 6.05 11.98
CA ALA A 30 -26.72 5.14 13.08
C ALA A 30 -26.07 5.89 14.26
N LYS A 31 -26.78 5.99 15.38
CA LYS A 31 -26.24 6.44 16.66
C LYS A 31 -25.28 5.37 17.19
N ALA A 32 -23.99 5.67 17.13
CA ALA A 32 -22.97 4.95 17.90
C ALA A 32 -22.61 5.78 19.13
N GLY A 33 -22.47 5.12 20.26
CA GLY A 33 -22.14 5.76 21.54
C GLY A 33 -20.73 6.31 21.59
N GLY A 34 -20.60 7.49 22.18
CA GLY A 34 -19.48 8.02 22.93
C GLY A 34 -18.13 8.14 22.22
N GLY A 35 -17.97 9.18 21.40
CA GLY A 35 -16.73 9.67 20.83
C GLY A 35 -17.09 10.44 19.56
N GLN A 36 -16.97 11.77 19.56
CA GLN A 36 -17.20 12.55 18.33
C GLN A 36 -16.06 12.32 17.36
N GLY A 37 -16.06 11.18 16.66
CA GLY A 37 -15.25 10.99 15.47
C GLY A 37 -15.70 11.99 14.40
N LYS A 38 -14.80 12.81 13.89
CA LYS A 38 -15.06 13.71 12.78
C LYS A 38 -15.57 12.90 11.59
N ALA A 39 -16.67 13.33 10.98
CA ALA A 39 -17.20 12.67 9.80
C ALA A 39 -16.26 12.92 8.61
N LEU A 40 -15.76 11.86 8.00
CA LEU A 40 -14.99 11.95 6.76
C LEU A 40 -15.94 12.08 5.57
N THR A 41 -15.57 12.96 4.63
CA THR A 41 -16.21 13.06 3.32
C THR A 41 -15.36 12.34 2.27
N SER A 42 -16.02 11.59 1.39
CA SER A 42 -15.39 10.90 0.27
C SER A 42 -15.63 11.70 -1.01
N LYS A 43 -14.56 11.96 -1.77
CA LYS A 43 -14.60 12.61 -3.08
C LYS A 43 -13.89 11.73 -4.11
N THR A 44 -14.59 11.29 -5.13
CA THR A 44 -13.97 10.69 -6.32
C THR A 44 -13.30 11.79 -7.14
N ILE A 45 -12.01 11.61 -7.43
CA ILE A 45 -11.19 12.60 -8.14
C ILE A 45 -10.85 12.16 -9.57
N GLY A 46 -10.89 10.88 -9.85
CA GLY A 46 -10.62 10.31 -11.16
C GLY A 46 -10.73 8.79 -11.16
N SER A 47 -10.26 8.17 -12.23
CA SER A 47 -10.29 6.72 -12.39
C SER A 47 -9.21 6.20 -13.33
N HIS A 48 -8.93 4.91 -13.20
CA HIS A 48 -8.29 4.06 -14.17
C HIS A 48 -9.35 3.29 -14.99
N ALA A 49 -8.92 2.59 -16.03
CA ALA A 49 -9.81 1.77 -16.84
C ALA A 49 -10.14 0.40 -16.19
N ASP A 50 -9.39 0.03 -15.13
CA ASP A 50 -9.58 -1.18 -14.34
C ASP A 50 -9.20 -0.90 -12.87
N GLU A 51 -9.24 -1.90 -12.00
CA GLU A 51 -8.99 -1.81 -10.57
C GLU A 51 -7.72 -1.04 -10.22
N VAL A 52 -7.78 -0.17 -9.21
CA VAL A 52 -6.63 0.56 -8.66
C VAL A 52 -6.07 -0.21 -7.49
N ILE A 53 -4.90 -0.82 -7.68
CA ILE A 53 -4.31 -1.78 -6.73
C ILE A 53 -3.11 -1.25 -5.96
N GLY A 54 -2.65 -0.04 -6.27
CA GLY A 54 -1.59 0.63 -5.49
C GLY A 54 -1.82 2.13 -5.44
N VAL A 55 -1.59 2.70 -4.26
CA VAL A 55 -1.61 4.15 -3.98
C VAL A 55 -0.40 4.47 -3.13
N PHE A 56 0.30 5.56 -3.45
CA PHE A 56 1.46 6.01 -2.67
C PHE A 56 1.58 7.54 -2.71
N VAL A 57 1.67 8.17 -1.55
CA VAL A 57 1.87 9.61 -1.39
C VAL A 57 3.36 9.94 -1.36
N ASN A 58 3.75 11.03 -1.96
CA ASN A 58 5.14 11.51 -1.90
C ASN A 58 5.44 12.20 -0.55
N ASP A 59 6.70 12.23 -0.14
CA ASP A 59 7.11 12.77 1.17
C ASP A 59 6.74 14.25 1.35
N ALA A 60 6.74 15.03 0.27
CA ALA A 60 6.32 16.44 0.30
C ALA A 60 4.81 16.64 0.49
N ASN A 61 4.00 15.57 0.45
CA ASN A 61 2.53 15.65 0.47
C ASN A 61 1.95 16.58 -0.61
N SER A 62 2.62 16.70 -1.73
CA SER A 62 2.24 17.58 -2.86
C SER A 62 1.61 16.82 -4.01
N GLN A 63 1.88 15.51 -4.10
CA GLN A 63 1.32 14.61 -5.09
C GLN A 63 1.26 13.18 -4.57
N PHE A 64 0.50 12.35 -5.25
CA PHE A 64 0.45 10.91 -5.04
C PHE A 64 0.38 10.18 -6.38
N ALA A 65 0.72 8.92 -6.38
CA ALA A 65 0.64 8.03 -7.52
C ALA A 65 -0.38 6.94 -7.28
N THR A 66 -0.99 6.45 -8.35
CA THR A 66 -1.83 5.26 -8.36
C THR A 66 -1.39 4.32 -9.46
N CYS A 67 -1.51 3.01 -9.22
CA CYS A 67 -1.25 2.00 -10.24
C CYS A 67 -2.42 1.02 -10.34
N SER A 68 -2.56 0.41 -11.53
CA SER A 68 -3.76 -0.33 -11.88
C SER A 68 -3.48 -1.60 -12.68
N ILE A 69 -4.48 -2.46 -12.70
CA ILE A 69 -4.59 -3.61 -13.60
C ILE A 69 -4.60 -3.16 -15.08
N ASP A 70 -4.99 -1.91 -15.36
CA ASP A 70 -4.99 -1.33 -16.70
C ASP A 70 -3.59 -1.08 -17.30
N GLU A 71 -2.53 -1.57 -16.61
CA GLU A 71 -1.11 -1.47 -16.99
C GLU A 71 -0.54 -0.05 -16.90
N THR A 72 -1.28 0.91 -16.32
CA THR A 72 -0.86 2.31 -16.22
C THR A 72 -0.61 2.74 -14.78
N ILE A 73 0.16 3.83 -14.67
CA ILE A 73 0.35 4.58 -13.43
C ILE A 73 -0.14 6.00 -13.69
N LYS A 74 -0.83 6.59 -12.73
CA LYS A 74 -1.25 7.99 -12.79
C LYS A 74 -0.67 8.78 -11.64
N LEU A 75 -0.23 10.01 -11.93
CA LEU A 75 0.24 10.98 -10.95
C LEU A 75 -0.83 12.04 -10.74
N TRP A 76 -1.09 12.39 -9.48
CA TRP A 76 -2.15 13.30 -9.06
C TRP A 76 -1.59 14.37 -8.15
N SER A 77 -2.10 15.61 -8.26
CA SER A 77 -1.76 16.68 -7.32
C SER A 77 -2.50 16.54 -6.00
N LEU A 78 -1.91 17.00 -4.90
CA LEU A 78 -2.56 17.20 -3.62
C LEU A 78 -2.62 18.70 -3.29
N PRO A 79 -3.68 19.17 -2.63
CA PRO A 79 -4.87 18.42 -2.19
C PRO A 79 -5.98 18.32 -3.24
N ASP A 80 -5.82 18.89 -4.43
CA ASP A 80 -6.90 19.11 -5.39
C ASP A 80 -7.35 17.82 -6.11
N GLY A 81 -6.46 16.81 -6.19
CA GLY A 81 -6.70 15.54 -6.88
C GLY A 81 -6.75 15.68 -8.40
N LYS A 82 -6.01 16.65 -8.97
CA LYS A 82 -5.94 16.81 -10.42
C LYS A 82 -4.94 15.80 -11.00
N GLU A 83 -5.33 15.07 -12.06
CA GLU A 83 -4.41 14.24 -12.80
C GLU A 83 -3.30 15.10 -13.45
N LEU A 84 -2.07 14.77 -13.14
CA LEU A 84 -0.88 15.44 -13.66
C LEU A 84 -0.32 14.70 -14.87
N ARG A 85 -0.28 13.36 -14.81
CA ARG A 85 0.32 12.51 -15.83
C ARG A 85 -0.27 11.11 -15.79
N THR A 86 -0.22 10.44 -16.94
CA THR A 86 -0.35 8.99 -17.07
C THR A 86 0.96 8.42 -17.60
N LEU A 87 1.56 7.45 -16.87
CA LEU A 87 2.79 6.76 -17.26
C LEU A 87 2.41 5.42 -17.87
N THR A 88 2.91 5.17 -19.07
CA THR A 88 2.63 3.95 -19.85
C THR A 88 3.92 3.26 -20.24
N GLY A 89 3.90 1.93 -20.37
CA GLY A 89 5.07 1.17 -20.80
C GLY A 89 5.12 -0.25 -20.26
N HIS A 90 4.54 -0.53 -19.08
CA HIS A 90 4.34 -1.91 -18.64
C HIS A 90 3.41 -2.65 -19.63
N ILE A 91 3.62 -3.95 -19.79
CA ILE A 91 2.82 -4.85 -20.64
C ILE A 91 2.09 -5.91 -19.79
N GLY A 92 1.84 -5.60 -18.56
CA GLY A 92 1.09 -6.35 -17.55
C GLY A 92 0.73 -5.41 -16.43
N GLN A 93 -0.25 -5.80 -15.63
CA GLN A 93 -0.73 -4.99 -14.52
C GLN A 93 0.41 -4.46 -13.66
N VAL A 94 0.23 -3.26 -13.14
CA VAL A 94 1.18 -2.64 -12.21
C VAL A 94 0.71 -2.92 -10.79
N ASN A 95 1.46 -3.76 -10.07
CA ASN A 95 1.03 -4.32 -8.79
C ASN A 95 1.33 -3.40 -7.59
N ASN A 96 2.40 -2.63 -7.67
CA ASN A 96 2.82 -1.76 -6.57
C ASN A 96 3.71 -0.63 -7.10
N ILE A 97 3.78 0.46 -6.35
CA ILE A 97 4.58 1.65 -6.64
C ILE A 97 5.21 2.20 -5.36
N SER A 98 6.32 2.92 -5.49
CA SER A 98 6.98 3.62 -4.37
C SER A 98 7.72 4.85 -4.88
N TYR A 99 7.59 5.98 -4.19
CA TYR A 99 8.41 7.16 -4.45
C TYR A 99 9.82 6.99 -3.86
N SER A 100 10.80 7.63 -4.49
CA SER A 100 12.11 7.87 -3.86
C SER A 100 11.99 8.94 -2.79
N GLY A 101 12.82 8.88 -1.74
CA GLY A 101 12.79 9.85 -0.63
C GLY A 101 13.08 11.31 -1.03
N ASP A 102 13.55 11.56 -2.27
CA ASP A 102 13.70 12.90 -2.83
C ASP A 102 12.54 13.30 -3.77
N ASP A 103 11.49 12.48 -3.84
CA ASP A 103 10.28 12.64 -4.66
C ASP A 103 10.51 12.70 -6.19
N LYS A 104 11.76 12.55 -6.65
CA LYS A 104 12.10 12.73 -8.07
C LYS A 104 11.81 11.51 -8.92
N TYR A 105 11.75 10.34 -8.29
CA TYR A 105 11.57 9.09 -9.01
C TYR A 105 10.44 8.28 -8.39
N LEU A 106 9.80 7.48 -9.24
CA LEU A 106 8.82 6.49 -8.87
C LEU A 106 9.29 5.13 -9.36
N ALA A 107 9.30 4.12 -8.49
CA ALA A 107 9.48 2.73 -8.88
C ALA A 107 8.12 2.07 -9.06
N SER A 108 8.01 1.13 -9.99
CA SER A 108 6.81 0.32 -10.20
C SER A 108 7.17 -1.16 -10.38
N ALA A 109 6.38 -2.03 -9.76
CA ALA A 109 6.44 -3.48 -9.89
C ALA A 109 5.31 -3.98 -10.79
N SER A 110 5.59 -4.93 -11.69
CA SER A 110 4.57 -5.39 -12.63
C SER A 110 4.59 -6.89 -12.85
N SER A 111 3.42 -7.42 -13.21
CA SER A 111 3.25 -8.79 -13.70
C SER A 111 4.02 -9.08 -14.99
N ASP A 112 4.55 -8.05 -15.68
CA ASP A 112 5.48 -8.22 -16.79
C ASP A 112 6.89 -8.68 -16.35
N ARG A 113 7.08 -8.95 -15.06
CA ARG A 113 8.31 -9.42 -14.39
C ARG A 113 9.42 -8.38 -14.34
N THR A 114 9.08 -7.10 -14.50
CA THR A 114 10.04 -6.00 -14.43
C THR A 114 9.72 -5.04 -13.29
N VAL A 115 10.76 -4.36 -12.82
CA VAL A 115 10.62 -3.11 -12.09
C VAL A 115 11.02 -1.98 -13.04
N ARG A 116 10.24 -0.90 -13.08
CA ARG A 116 10.57 0.30 -13.86
C ARG A 116 10.75 1.49 -12.96
N ILE A 117 11.61 2.40 -13.38
CA ILE A 117 11.86 3.67 -12.70
C ILE A 117 11.43 4.79 -13.63
N TRP A 118 10.70 5.74 -13.07
CA TRP A 118 10.10 6.86 -13.77
C TRP A 118 10.52 8.17 -13.14
N ASN A 119 10.79 9.16 -13.94
CA ASN A 119 10.99 10.53 -13.47
C ASN A 119 9.61 11.17 -13.23
N THR A 120 9.35 11.64 -12.03
CA THR A 120 8.02 12.15 -11.62
C THR A 120 7.67 13.49 -12.26
N GLU A 121 8.69 14.32 -12.55
CA GLU A 121 8.52 15.62 -13.16
C GLU A 121 8.26 15.51 -14.66
N THR A 122 9.02 14.68 -15.38
CA THR A 122 8.93 14.59 -16.85
C THR A 122 8.00 13.47 -17.31
N GLY A 123 7.80 12.43 -16.49
CA GLY A 123 7.11 11.18 -16.84
C GLY A 123 7.99 10.21 -17.65
N ALA A 124 9.27 10.52 -17.84
CA ALA A 124 10.18 9.68 -18.61
C ALA A 124 10.49 8.38 -17.85
N GLN A 125 10.56 7.26 -18.58
CA GLN A 125 11.08 6.01 -18.06
C GLN A 125 12.61 6.07 -18.05
N GLU A 126 13.21 6.01 -16.86
CA GLU A 126 14.67 6.10 -16.66
C GLU A 126 15.35 4.72 -16.69
N ALA A 127 14.69 3.67 -16.16
CA ALA A 127 15.26 2.32 -16.12
C ALA A 127 14.20 1.22 -16.21
N VAL A 128 14.66 0.03 -16.66
CA VAL A 128 13.91 -1.23 -16.61
C VAL A 128 14.82 -2.29 -16.00
N LEU A 129 14.46 -2.77 -14.80
CA LEU A 129 15.23 -3.77 -14.07
C LEU A 129 14.61 -5.15 -14.35
N LYS A 130 15.43 -6.05 -14.90
CA LYS A 130 15.03 -7.39 -15.30
C LYS A 130 15.85 -8.43 -14.54
N GLY A 131 15.22 -9.51 -14.08
CA GLY A 131 15.91 -10.60 -13.37
C GLY A 131 15.01 -11.42 -12.49
N HIS A 132 13.81 -10.97 -12.14
CA HIS A 132 12.78 -11.83 -11.57
C HIS A 132 12.27 -12.83 -12.62
N THR A 133 11.98 -14.05 -12.18
CA THR A 133 11.53 -15.14 -13.06
C THR A 133 10.01 -15.32 -13.07
N ALA A 134 9.33 -14.64 -12.15
CA ALA A 134 7.86 -14.55 -12.06
C ALA A 134 7.43 -13.09 -11.88
N GLU A 135 6.13 -12.86 -11.72
CA GLU A 135 5.53 -11.55 -11.50
C GLU A 135 6.18 -10.82 -10.32
N VAL A 136 6.43 -9.52 -10.48
CA VAL A 136 6.92 -8.64 -9.40
C VAL A 136 5.72 -8.01 -8.74
N ILE A 137 5.60 -8.20 -7.42
CA ILE A 137 4.39 -7.82 -6.67
C ILE A 137 4.61 -6.56 -5.84
N GLY A 138 5.73 -6.47 -5.14
CA GLY A 138 6.07 -5.32 -4.30
C GLY A 138 7.34 -4.63 -4.77
N VAL A 139 7.40 -3.33 -4.54
CA VAL A 139 8.59 -2.51 -4.78
C VAL A 139 8.68 -1.42 -3.73
N TYR A 140 9.88 -1.12 -3.24
CA TYR A 140 10.10 -0.04 -2.31
C TYR A 140 11.48 0.59 -2.52
N PHE A 141 11.53 1.93 -2.56
CA PHE A 141 12.80 2.66 -2.56
C PHE A 141 13.47 2.58 -1.19
N SER A 142 14.81 2.51 -1.19
CA SER A 142 15.57 2.70 0.04
C SER A 142 15.39 4.14 0.56
N GLN A 143 15.20 4.27 1.85
CA GLN A 143 14.96 5.57 2.48
C GLN A 143 16.25 6.41 2.60
N ASP A 144 17.39 5.75 2.73
CA ASP A 144 18.72 6.39 2.87
C ASP A 144 19.47 6.55 1.54
N ASN A 145 19.05 5.83 0.49
CA ASN A 145 19.71 5.82 -0.81
C ASN A 145 18.72 5.73 -1.97
N SER A 146 18.38 6.86 -2.57
CA SER A 146 17.46 6.94 -3.71
C SER A 146 17.96 6.24 -4.99
N SER A 147 19.14 5.61 -5.00
CA SER A 147 19.57 4.75 -6.10
C SER A 147 19.27 3.27 -5.88
N VAL A 148 18.86 2.88 -4.67
CA VAL A 148 18.58 1.48 -4.32
C VAL A 148 17.08 1.23 -4.23
N VAL A 149 16.64 0.12 -4.85
CA VAL A 149 15.25 -0.35 -4.85
C VAL A 149 15.22 -1.81 -4.43
N ALA A 150 14.28 -2.17 -3.56
CA ALA A 150 13.93 -3.54 -3.25
C ALA A 150 12.68 -3.96 -4.02
N SER A 151 12.62 -5.22 -4.47
CA SER A 151 11.44 -5.79 -5.12
C SER A 151 11.15 -7.21 -4.63
N THR A 152 9.87 -7.57 -4.56
CA THR A 152 9.38 -8.91 -4.21
C THR A 152 8.67 -9.55 -5.38
N SER A 153 8.69 -10.90 -5.44
CA SER A 153 8.12 -11.62 -6.58
C SER A 153 7.52 -12.96 -6.18
N PHE A 154 6.64 -13.44 -7.03
CA PHE A 154 6.12 -14.81 -7.00
C PHE A 154 7.23 -15.86 -7.22
N ASP A 155 8.44 -15.47 -7.64
CA ASP A 155 9.61 -16.34 -7.67
C ASP A 155 10.20 -16.64 -6.27
N LYS A 156 9.55 -16.16 -5.21
CA LYS A 156 9.89 -16.35 -3.78
C LYS A 156 11.15 -15.61 -3.34
N THR A 157 11.61 -14.66 -4.13
CA THR A 157 12.82 -13.89 -3.85
C THR A 157 12.53 -12.42 -3.62
N ILE A 158 13.42 -11.78 -2.88
CA ILE A 158 13.54 -10.34 -2.81
C ILE A 158 14.83 -9.98 -3.54
N LYS A 159 14.79 -8.97 -4.41
CA LYS A 159 15.98 -8.47 -5.09
C LYS A 159 16.21 -7.02 -4.72
N LEU A 160 17.48 -6.67 -4.49
CA LEU A 160 17.96 -5.31 -4.33
C LEU A 160 18.68 -4.88 -5.60
N TRP A 161 18.41 -3.68 -6.06
CA TRP A 161 18.90 -3.14 -7.32
C TRP A 161 19.54 -1.79 -7.11
N ASP A 162 20.68 -1.55 -7.75
CA ASP A 162 21.10 -0.17 -8.09
C ASP A 162 20.50 0.16 -9.46
N TRP A 163 19.43 0.95 -9.44
CA TRP A 163 18.70 1.24 -10.67
C TRP A 163 19.47 2.20 -11.59
N LYS A 164 20.34 3.07 -11.04
CA LYS A 164 21.16 3.99 -11.85
C LYS A 164 22.24 3.25 -12.65
N LEU A 165 22.79 2.21 -12.05
CA LEU A 165 23.72 1.31 -12.73
C LEU A 165 23.00 0.21 -13.52
N GLY A 166 21.72 -0.03 -13.26
CA GLY A 166 20.93 -1.09 -13.89
C GLY A 166 21.34 -2.51 -13.45
N VAL A 167 21.91 -2.67 -12.25
CA VAL A 167 22.47 -3.95 -11.76
C VAL A 167 21.73 -4.48 -10.56
N GLU A 168 21.63 -5.81 -10.47
CA GLU A 168 21.21 -6.51 -9.27
C GLU A 168 22.37 -6.49 -8.26
N LEU A 169 22.12 -5.93 -7.07
CA LEU A 169 23.08 -5.93 -5.97
C LEU A 169 23.01 -7.22 -5.16
N LYS A 170 21.79 -7.73 -4.94
CA LYS A 170 21.55 -8.82 -4.00
C LYS A 170 20.25 -9.55 -4.31
N THR A 171 20.26 -10.87 -4.17
CA THR A 171 19.04 -11.69 -4.07
C THR A 171 18.95 -12.28 -2.66
N LEU A 172 17.85 -12.03 -1.96
CA LEU A 172 17.52 -12.61 -0.66
C LEU A 172 16.57 -13.79 -0.87
N ARG A 173 16.87 -14.91 -0.22
CA ARG A 173 16.11 -16.16 -0.30
C ARG A 173 15.81 -16.66 1.09
N GLY A 174 14.63 -17.22 1.31
CA GLY A 174 14.27 -17.77 2.62
C GLY A 174 12.77 -17.96 2.82
N HIS A 175 11.92 -17.21 2.12
CA HIS A 175 10.51 -17.53 2.07
C HIS A 175 10.25 -18.82 1.30
N SER A 176 9.33 -19.67 1.82
CA SER A 176 8.99 -20.95 1.19
C SER A 176 7.93 -20.82 0.11
N MET A 177 7.18 -19.72 0.12
CA MET A 177 6.18 -19.35 -0.87
C MET A 177 6.46 -17.96 -1.47
N GLN A 178 5.58 -17.47 -2.32
CA GLN A 178 5.70 -16.17 -2.96
C GLN A 178 5.80 -15.03 -1.94
N THR A 179 6.58 -14.00 -2.28
CA THR A 179 6.74 -12.81 -1.44
C THR A 179 5.82 -11.70 -1.96
N ASN A 180 5.00 -11.15 -1.06
CA ASN A 180 3.94 -10.21 -1.45
C ASN A 180 4.38 -8.74 -1.34
N ASN A 181 5.03 -8.37 -0.24
CA ASN A 181 5.40 -6.97 -0.01
C ASN A 181 6.77 -6.87 0.67
N VAL A 182 7.36 -5.68 0.59
CA VAL A 182 8.65 -5.32 1.19
C VAL A 182 8.63 -3.87 1.65
N ALA A 183 9.25 -3.59 2.79
CA ALA A 183 9.40 -2.23 3.30
C ALA A 183 10.78 -2.04 3.93
N TYR A 184 11.39 -0.86 3.73
CA TYR A 184 12.56 -0.44 4.48
C TYR A 184 12.16 0.20 5.81
N SER A 185 13.00 0.02 6.84
CA SER A 185 12.93 0.87 8.01
C SER A 185 13.37 2.30 7.65
N TYR A 186 12.82 3.30 8.33
CA TYR A 186 13.13 4.71 8.03
C TYR A 186 14.58 5.07 8.33
N ASP A 187 15.27 4.32 9.21
CA ASP A 187 16.71 4.47 9.46
C ASP A 187 17.59 3.76 8.41
N GLY A 188 16.97 3.13 7.39
CA GLY A 188 17.63 2.46 6.28
C GLY A 188 18.33 1.14 6.61
N ARG A 189 18.33 0.68 7.87
CA ARG A 189 19.14 -0.46 8.32
C ARG A 189 18.49 -1.82 8.13
N LEU A 190 17.17 -1.86 8.12
CA LEU A 190 16.40 -3.09 8.04
C LEU A 190 15.49 -3.08 6.81
N LEU A 191 15.26 -4.27 6.30
CA LEU A 191 14.25 -4.56 5.32
C LEU A 191 13.31 -5.61 5.91
N ALA A 192 12.01 -5.41 5.82
CA ALA A 192 10.99 -6.39 6.17
C ALA A 192 10.33 -6.92 4.91
N SER A 193 10.02 -8.21 4.87
CA SER A 193 9.24 -8.83 3.80
C SER A 193 8.15 -9.71 4.36
N CYS A 194 7.05 -9.86 3.63
CA CYS A 194 5.96 -10.75 3.96
C CYS A 194 5.64 -11.73 2.82
N SER A 195 4.99 -12.85 3.15
CA SER A 195 4.80 -13.95 2.22
C SER A 195 3.52 -14.73 2.49
N ASP A 196 3.08 -15.45 1.45
CA ASP A 196 2.04 -16.48 1.55
C ASP A 196 2.42 -17.63 2.48
N ASP A 197 3.70 -17.79 2.84
CA ASP A 197 4.15 -18.75 3.84
C ASP A 197 3.72 -18.38 5.27
N ARG A 198 2.97 -17.30 5.44
CA ARG A 198 2.41 -16.76 6.68
C ARG A 198 3.46 -16.20 7.64
N THR A 199 4.67 -15.94 7.13
CA THR A 199 5.76 -15.36 7.90
C THR A 199 6.14 -13.98 7.40
N LEU A 200 6.75 -13.21 8.31
CA LEU A 200 7.55 -12.06 7.94
C LEU A 200 9.03 -12.40 8.14
N LYS A 201 9.89 -11.82 7.35
CA LYS A 201 11.34 -11.93 7.54
C LYS A 201 11.96 -10.55 7.59
N ILE A 202 12.92 -10.41 8.50
CA ILE A 202 13.70 -9.19 8.67
C ILE A 202 15.11 -9.46 8.16
N TRP A 203 15.61 -8.53 7.36
CA TRP A 203 16.90 -8.63 6.69
C TRP A 203 17.74 -7.41 7.01
N SER A 204 19.07 -7.58 7.06
CA SER A 204 19.99 -6.44 7.07
C SER A 204 20.14 -5.87 5.65
N THR A 205 20.11 -4.56 5.55
CA THR A 205 20.45 -3.86 4.31
C THR A 205 21.95 -3.88 4.03
N ASP A 206 22.78 -4.00 5.08
CA ASP A 206 24.22 -4.08 4.97
C ASP A 206 24.70 -5.32 4.19
N ALA A 207 25.65 -5.14 3.32
CA ALA A 207 26.35 -6.25 2.67
C ALA A 207 27.36 -6.87 3.65
N PRO A 208 27.59 -8.18 3.63
CA PRO A 208 27.20 -9.18 2.61
C PRO A 208 26.07 -10.13 3.03
N VAL A 209 25.33 -9.83 4.12
CA VAL A 209 24.36 -10.76 4.72
C VAL A 209 23.20 -11.02 3.74
N ARG A 210 22.93 -12.29 3.47
CA ARG A 210 21.83 -12.74 2.58
C ARG A 210 20.77 -13.56 3.31
N GLU A 211 21.03 -13.92 4.55
CA GLU A 211 20.11 -14.65 5.40
C GLU A 211 19.22 -13.68 6.20
N ALA A 212 18.02 -14.12 6.52
CA ALA A 212 17.15 -13.33 7.39
C ALA A 212 17.74 -13.25 8.79
N LEU A 213 17.73 -12.04 9.36
CA LEU A 213 18.12 -11.83 10.77
C LEU A 213 17.13 -12.51 11.71
N MET A 214 15.84 -12.48 11.35
CA MET A 214 14.78 -13.15 12.10
C MET A 214 13.59 -13.49 11.20
N THR A 215 12.79 -14.44 11.66
CA THR A 215 11.50 -14.81 11.09
C THR A 215 10.44 -14.57 12.15
N LEU A 216 9.41 -13.76 11.81
CA LEU A 216 8.28 -13.51 12.69
C LEU A 216 7.13 -14.41 12.29
N GLU A 217 6.68 -15.23 13.21
CA GLU A 217 5.59 -16.20 13.02
C GLU A 217 4.37 -15.80 13.84
N GLY A 218 3.18 -16.22 13.41
CA GLY A 218 1.95 -16.00 14.18
C GLY A 218 0.73 -15.61 13.36
N HIS A 219 0.87 -15.21 12.08
CA HIS A 219 -0.25 -15.11 11.17
C HIS A 219 -0.80 -16.50 10.82
N ALA A 220 -2.13 -16.64 10.80
CA ALA A 220 -2.80 -17.88 10.43
C ALA A 220 -3.03 -18.01 8.91
N ALA A 221 -3.04 -16.87 8.22
CA ALA A 221 -3.27 -16.75 6.79
C ALA A 221 -2.07 -16.08 6.08
N PRO A 222 -2.01 -16.10 4.73
CA PRO A 222 -1.03 -15.38 3.93
C PRO A 222 -0.91 -13.91 4.33
N VAL A 223 0.33 -13.44 4.53
CA VAL A 223 0.61 -12.04 4.89
C VAL A 223 0.75 -11.21 3.62
N LEU A 224 -0.07 -10.17 3.51
CA LEU A 224 -0.21 -9.39 2.27
C LEU A 224 0.61 -8.12 2.27
N THR A 225 0.68 -7.41 3.41
CA THR A 225 1.48 -6.20 3.52
C THR A 225 2.28 -6.14 4.81
N VAL A 226 3.36 -5.37 4.77
CA VAL A 226 4.25 -5.09 5.89
C VAL A 226 4.79 -3.68 5.76
N LEU A 227 4.87 -2.94 6.87
CA LEU A 227 5.44 -1.61 6.90
C LEU A 227 6.03 -1.29 8.28
N PHE A 228 7.05 -0.43 8.30
CA PHE A 228 7.61 0.11 9.53
C PHE A 228 6.88 1.40 9.96
N SER A 229 6.86 1.67 11.27
CA SER A 229 6.54 2.99 11.79
C SER A 229 7.64 3.99 11.43
N PHE A 230 7.32 5.30 11.37
CA PHE A 230 8.26 6.36 11.00
C PHE A 230 9.49 6.42 11.93
N ASP A 231 9.36 6.00 13.18
CA ASP A 231 10.48 5.93 14.14
C ASP A 231 11.23 4.57 14.10
N SER A 232 10.88 3.68 13.17
CA SER A 232 11.46 2.34 12.99
C SER A 232 11.35 1.40 14.19
N LYS A 233 10.52 1.73 15.21
CA LYS A 233 10.40 0.91 16.42
C LYS A 233 9.28 -0.11 16.36
N LEU A 234 8.37 0.04 15.43
CA LEU A 234 7.25 -0.87 15.23
C LEU A 234 7.24 -1.38 13.79
N LEU A 235 6.73 -2.59 13.63
CA LEU A 235 6.36 -3.16 12.35
C LEU A 235 4.87 -3.50 12.39
N ALA A 236 4.13 -3.16 11.37
CA ALA A 236 2.76 -3.61 11.18
C ALA A 236 2.69 -4.58 10.00
N SER A 237 1.83 -5.56 10.13
CA SER A 237 1.55 -6.52 9.04
C SER A 237 0.07 -6.85 8.99
N SER A 238 -0.45 -7.17 7.81
CA SER A 238 -1.82 -7.63 7.65
C SER A 238 -1.91 -8.89 6.81
N ASP A 239 -3.00 -9.63 7.00
CA ASP A 239 -3.19 -10.90 6.33
C ASP A 239 -4.54 -11.01 5.59
N GLN A 240 -4.68 -12.14 4.90
CA GLN A 240 -5.85 -12.47 4.09
C GLN A 240 -7.13 -12.65 4.91
N ASP A 241 -7.02 -12.94 6.21
CA ASP A 241 -8.17 -13.10 7.11
C ASP A 241 -8.61 -11.79 7.79
N GLY A 242 -8.03 -10.65 7.40
CA GLY A 242 -8.38 -9.34 7.94
C GLY A 242 -7.78 -9.04 9.31
N VAL A 243 -6.68 -9.69 9.64
CA VAL A 243 -5.96 -9.51 10.91
C VAL A 243 -4.76 -8.59 10.73
N ILE A 244 -4.61 -7.63 11.63
CA ILE A 244 -3.41 -6.79 11.76
C ILE A 244 -2.58 -7.28 12.95
N LYS A 245 -1.28 -7.38 12.77
CA LYS A 245 -0.33 -7.63 13.85
C LYS A 245 0.67 -6.51 13.97
N ILE A 246 1.01 -6.16 15.21
CA ILE A 246 2.01 -5.14 15.55
C ILE A 246 3.15 -5.83 16.28
N TRP A 247 4.36 -5.55 15.84
CA TRP A 247 5.59 -6.15 16.33
C TRP A 247 6.54 -5.08 16.83
N SER A 248 7.26 -5.36 17.91
CA SER A 248 8.33 -4.50 18.43
C SER A 248 9.61 -4.68 17.63
N MET A 249 10.28 -3.61 17.27
CA MET A 249 11.57 -3.68 16.60
C MET A 249 12.66 -3.04 17.48
N PRO A 250 13.88 -3.60 17.51
CA PRO A 250 14.37 -4.71 16.69
C PRO A 250 14.16 -6.12 17.27
N THR A 251 13.42 -6.30 18.37
CA THR A 251 13.31 -7.60 19.06
C THR A 251 12.45 -8.63 18.32
N GLY A 252 11.48 -8.17 17.52
CA GLY A 252 10.54 -9.03 16.81
C GLY A 252 9.39 -9.55 17.66
N ASP A 253 9.20 -9.03 18.88
CA ASP A 253 8.13 -9.46 19.79
C ASP A 253 6.77 -9.03 19.28
N LEU A 254 5.80 -9.94 19.27
CA LEU A 254 4.41 -9.63 18.97
C LEU A 254 3.79 -8.80 20.10
N ILE A 255 3.48 -7.54 19.83
CA ILE A 255 2.85 -6.63 20.79
C ILE A 255 1.34 -6.81 20.78
N ARG A 256 0.75 -6.91 19.58
CA ARG A 256 -0.72 -6.87 19.42
C ARG A 256 -1.21 -7.65 18.21
N THR A 257 -2.41 -8.21 18.38
CA THR A 257 -3.22 -8.77 17.29
C THR A 257 -4.57 -8.06 17.28
N ILE A 258 -4.99 -7.55 16.14
CA ILE A 258 -6.24 -6.84 15.91
C ILE A 258 -7.04 -7.60 14.84
N ASN A 259 -8.22 -8.12 15.19
CA ASN A 259 -9.18 -8.64 14.22
C ASN A 259 -9.90 -7.44 13.58
N ALA A 260 -9.31 -6.92 12.52
CA ALA A 260 -9.65 -5.59 12.02
C ALA A 260 -10.84 -5.60 11.06
N HIS A 261 -10.85 -6.52 10.12
CA HIS A 261 -11.82 -6.56 9.04
C HIS A 261 -12.41 -7.96 8.86
N THR A 262 -13.50 -8.04 8.12
CA THR A 262 -14.13 -9.32 7.73
C THR A 262 -13.67 -9.82 6.37
N GLY A 263 -12.86 -9.04 5.67
CA GLY A 263 -12.22 -9.36 4.41
C GLY A 263 -10.72 -9.08 4.48
N MET A 264 -9.97 -9.53 3.47
CA MET A 264 -8.52 -9.32 3.41
C MET A 264 -8.16 -7.84 3.47
N ILE A 265 -7.03 -7.55 4.10
CA ILE A 265 -6.44 -6.22 4.18
C ILE A 265 -5.24 -6.22 3.23
N GLN A 266 -5.38 -5.54 2.11
CA GLN A 266 -4.31 -5.44 1.11
C GLN A 266 -3.29 -4.38 1.46
N ASP A 267 -3.71 -3.34 2.20
CA ASP A 267 -2.82 -2.22 2.48
C ASP A 267 -3.06 -1.59 3.85
N LEU A 268 -1.97 -1.10 4.42
CA LEU A 268 -1.90 -0.41 5.71
C LEU A 268 -1.06 0.84 5.55
N SER A 269 -1.37 1.88 6.31
CA SER A 269 -0.50 3.04 6.46
C SER A 269 -0.42 3.47 7.92
N PHE A 270 0.79 3.80 8.41
CA PHE A 270 0.95 4.50 9.69
C PHE A 270 0.67 5.99 9.49
N ALA A 271 0.03 6.61 10.45
CA ALA A 271 0.10 8.05 10.59
C ALA A 271 1.46 8.45 11.21
N GLU A 272 1.91 9.67 10.96
CA GLU A 272 3.23 10.17 11.41
C GLU A 272 3.37 10.18 12.95
N ASP A 273 2.23 10.10 13.67
CA ASP A 273 2.22 10.00 15.14
C ASP A 273 2.74 8.66 15.68
N ASN A 274 2.99 7.67 14.80
CA ASN A 274 3.37 6.29 15.14
C ASN A 274 2.38 5.57 16.09
N LYS A 275 1.20 6.15 16.31
CA LYS A 275 0.17 5.64 17.22
C LYS A 275 -1.10 5.23 16.52
N THR A 276 -1.25 5.63 15.28
CA THR A 276 -2.43 5.38 14.46
C THR A 276 -2.06 4.56 13.24
N ILE A 277 -2.79 3.47 12.98
CA ILE A 277 -2.74 2.70 11.73
C ILE A 277 -4.07 2.86 11.02
N ILE A 278 -4.00 3.04 9.71
CA ILE A 278 -5.16 3.08 8.82
C ILE A 278 -5.11 1.84 7.94
N SER A 279 -6.25 1.18 7.78
CA SER A 279 -6.39 -0.06 7.00
C SER A 279 -7.52 0.05 6.00
N GLY A 280 -7.30 -0.46 4.79
CA GLY A 280 -8.29 -0.64 3.74
C GLY A 280 -8.55 -2.12 3.48
N SER A 281 -9.80 -2.48 3.24
CA SER A 281 -10.18 -3.88 3.05
C SER A 281 -11.18 -4.07 1.90
N ILE A 282 -11.17 -5.27 1.35
CA ILE A 282 -12.19 -5.72 0.41
C ILE A 282 -13.58 -5.85 1.05
N ASP A 283 -13.71 -5.73 2.38
CA ASP A 283 -15.01 -5.62 3.05
C ASP A 283 -15.70 -4.27 2.78
N GLY A 284 -15.06 -3.39 2.00
CA GLY A 284 -15.59 -2.09 1.59
C GLY A 284 -15.47 -1.03 2.67
N THR A 285 -14.61 -1.22 3.67
CA THR A 285 -14.39 -0.24 4.73
C THR A 285 -12.94 0.20 4.85
N VAL A 286 -12.78 1.44 5.30
CA VAL A 286 -11.52 2.01 5.79
C VAL A 286 -11.65 2.22 7.29
N LYS A 287 -10.66 1.76 8.04
CA LYS A 287 -10.67 1.86 9.50
C LYS A 287 -9.38 2.44 10.04
N SER A 288 -9.48 3.11 11.18
CA SER A 288 -8.33 3.62 11.92
C SER A 288 -8.25 2.95 13.29
N TRP A 289 -7.04 2.64 13.73
CA TRP A 289 -6.75 1.83 14.91
C TRP A 289 -5.71 2.53 15.78
N ASN A 290 -5.96 2.56 17.08
CA ASN A 290 -4.92 2.95 18.03
C ASN A 290 -3.94 1.78 18.21
N VAL A 291 -2.67 2.01 17.95
CA VAL A 291 -1.61 1.00 18.00
C VAL A 291 -1.41 0.42 19.41
N GLU A 292 -1.52 1.27 20.44
CA GLU A 292 -1.29 0.88 21.83
C GLU A 292 -2.47 0.09 22.41
N SER A 293 -3.71 0.55 22.22
CA SER A 293 -4.90 -0.12 22.76
C SER A 293 -5.46 -1.20 21.83
N GLY A 294 -5.26 -1.08 20.50
CA GLY A 294 -5.89 -1.91 19.48
C GLY A 294 -7.35 -1.52 19.21
N GLU A 295 -7.82 -0.42 19.77
CA GLU A 295 -9.21 0.04 19.60
C GLU A 295 -9.42 0.67 18.22
N ASN A 296 -10.58 0.40 17.64
CA ASN A 296 -11.04 1.08 16.43
C ASN A 296 -11.44 2.51 16.80
N THR A 297 -10.80 3.49 16.16
CA THR A 297 -11.05 4.91 16.40
C THR A 297 -11.88 5.55 15.31
N MET A 298 -11.95 4.94 14.11
CA MET A 298 -12.73 5.41 12.99
C MET A 298 -13.12 4.24 12.08
N THR A 299 -14.33 4.31 11.54
CA THR A 299 -14.77 3.41 10.45
C THR A 299 -15.50 4.24 9.40
N HIS A 300 -15.05 4.13 8.17
CA HIS A 300 -15.68 4.74 7.00
C HIS A 300 -16.09 3.66 5.99
N ALA A 301 -17.35 3.68 5.57
CA ALA A 301 -17.84 2.79 4.52
C ALA A 301 -17.49 3.40 3.15
N ALA A 302 -16.58 2.79 2.43
CA ALA A 302 -16.25 3.21 1.07
C ALA A 302 -17.32 2.78 0.05
N GLY A 303 -18.11 1.75 0.38
CA GLY A 303 -19.17 1.23 -0.49
C GLY A 303 -18.66 0.45 -1.69
N VAL A 304 -17.37 0.19 -1.74
CA VAL A 304 -16.65 -0.60 -2.76
C VAL A 304 -15.41 -1.19 -2.11
N GLU A 305 -14.92 -2.30 -2.62
CA GLU A 305 -13.67 -2.91 -2.15
C GLU A 305 -12.51 -1.92 -2.27
N VAL A 306 -11.73 -1.80 -1.18
CA VAL A 306 -10.54 -0.94 -1.10
C VAL A 306 -9.32 -1.83 -1.23
N TRP A 307 -8.59 -1.66 -2.33
CA TRP A 307 -7.40 -2.46 -2.63
C TRP A 307 -6.12 -1.83 -2.07
N SER A 308 -6.04 -0.51 -2.09
CA SER A 308 -4.87 0.18 -1.55
C SER A 308 -5.27 1.51 -0.94
N LEU A 309 -4.47 1.98 -0.01
CA LEU A 309 -4.60 3.30 0.59
C LEU A 309 -3.24 3.84 0.98
N ASP A 310 -3.16 5.15 1.03
CA ASP A 310 -2.09 5.83 1.75
C ASP A 310 -2.62 7.13 2.37
N VAL A 311 -1.84 7.70 3.28
CA VAL A 311 -2.28 8.86 4.06
C VAL A 311 -1.22 9.96 4.02
N THR A 312 -1.64 11.21 3.93
CA THR A 312 -0.72 12.35 4.11
C THR A 312 -0.09 12.30 5.50
N SER A 313 1.15 12.74 5.64
CA SER A 313 1.91 12.68 6.90
C SER A 313 1.15 13.29 8.09
N ASN A 314 0.38 14.37 7.86
CA ASN A 314 -0.46 14.98 8.89
C ASN A 314 -1.77 14.21 9.19
N GLY A 315 -2.02 13.07 8.53
CA GLY A 315 -3.19 12.24 8.75
C GLY A 315 -4.53 12.81 8.25
N ASN A 316 -4.54 13.93 7.54
CA ASN A 316 -5.76 14.65 7.22
C ASN A 316 -6.46 14.21 5.93
N ILE A 317 -5.72 13.59 5.02
CA ILE A 317 -6.25 13.11 3.74
C ILE A 317 -5.81 11.65 3.58
N ILE A 318 -6.77 10.78 3.31
CA ILE A 318 -6.55 9.37 2.97
C ILE A 318 -6.89 9.21 1.48
N MET A 319 -5.97 8.67 0.72
CA MET A 319 -6.17 8.33 -0.69
C MET A 319 -6.56 6.86 -0.79
N LEU A 320 -7.53 6.55 -1.65
CA LEU A 320 -8.02 5.18 -1.86
C LEU A 320 -7.91 4.78 -3.32
N GLY A 321 -7.42 3.57 -3.54
CA GLY A 321 -7.54 2.82 -4.78
C GLY A 321 -8.63 1.76 -4.65
N CYS A 322 -9.60 1.79 -5.54
CA CYS A 322 -10.82 1.00 -5.43
C CYS A 322 -10.97 -0.03 -6.55
N ALA A 323 -11.69 -1.11 -6.28
CA ALA A 323 -11.98 -2.18 -7.24
C ALA A 323 -12.83 -1.73 -8.44
N ASP A 324 -13.59 -0.64 -8.30
CA ASP A 324 -14.36 -0.05 -9.39
C ASP A 324 -13.52 0.86 -10.31
N GLY A 325 -12.20 0.85 -10.14
CA GLY A 325 -11.26 1.69 -10.88
C GLY A 325 -11.21 3.14 -10.39
N THR A 326 -12.03 3.53 -9.41
CA THR A 326 -12.04 4.92 -8.92
C THR A 326 -10.88 5.21 -7.96
N VAL A 327 -10.39 6.44 -8.06
CA VAL A 327 -9.46 7.04 -7.08
C VAL A 327 -10.24 8.03 -6.23
N ARG A 328 -10.18 7.88 -4.90
CA ARG A 328 -10.95 8.70 -3.96
C ARG A 328 -10.07 9.35 -2.91
N LEU A 329 -10.46 10.54 -2.50
CA LEU A 329 -9.89 11.23 -1.34
C LEU A 329 -10.92 11.23 -0.21
N LEU A 330 -10.47 10.81 0.98
CA LEU A 330 -11.23 11.00 2.22
C LEU A 330 -10.58 12.13 3.00
N SER A 331 -11.36 13.10 3.41
CA SER A 331 -10.92 14.23 4.25
C SER A 331 -11.97 14.59 5.27
N ASP A 332 -11.54 15.33 6.31
CA ASP A 332 -12.45 15.86 7.33
C ASP A 332 -13.38 16.94 6.73
N SER A 333 -14.68 16.78 6.91
CA SER A 333 -15.72 17.72 6.45
C SER A 333 -15.55 19.15 6.98
N GLY A 334 -14.69 19.36 7.98
CA GLY A 334 -14.35 20.68 8.53
C GLY A 334 -13.33 21.48 7.70
N ASN A 335 -12.59 20.83 6.82
CA ASN A 335 -11.47 21.48 6.12
C ASN A 335 -11.86 22.22 4.83
N GLU A 336 -13.08 22.02 4.32
CA GLU A 336 -13.58 22.76 3.14
C GLU A 336 -13.99 24.22 3.44
N ARG A 337 -14.10 24.62 4.72
CA ARG A 337 -14.53 25.97 5.12
C ARG A 337 -13.40 27.00 5.28
N GLY A 338 -12.15 26.62 5.00
CA GLY A 338 -10.96 27.43 5.31
C GLY A 338 -10.37 28.30 4.20
N ARG A 339 -10.97 28.39 3.01
CA ARG A 339 -10.49 29.29 1.94
C ARG A 339 -11.59 30.17 1.36
N ALA A 340 -12.09 31.14 2.16
CA ALA A 340 -12.62 32.38 1.57
C ALA A 340 -11.42 33.20 1.07
N PRO A 341 -11.44 33.74 -0.18
CA PRO A 341 -10.38 34.60 -0.64
C PRO A 341 -10.41 35.87 0.24
N LYS A 342 -9.28 36.15 0.90
CA LYS A 342 -9.07 37.47 1.50
C LYS A 342 -9.16 38.50 0.37
N GLY A 343 -10.29 39.16 0.27
CA GLY A 343 -10.49 40.26 -0.61
C GLY A 343 -9.43 41.33 -0.34
N GLY A 344 -8.65 41.67 -1.37
CA GLY A 344 -7.78 42.82 -1.34
C GLY A 344 -8.57 44.13 -1.13
N LYS A 345 -8.02 44.97 -0.32
CA LYS A 345 -8.14 46.41 -0.41
C LYS A 345 -6.78 46.99 -0.72
#